data_29f02adeddf913eb37002e0c1764dffc
#
_entry.id   29f02adeddf913eb37002e0c1764dffc
#
_cell.length_a   1.000
_cell.length_b   1.000
_cell.length_c   1.000
_cell.angle_alpha   90.00
_cell.angle_beta   90.00
_cell.angle_gamma   90.00
#
_symmetry.space_group_name_H-M   'P 1'
#
loop_
_entity.id
_entity.type
_entity.pdbx_description
1 polymer ?
#
loop_
_entity_poly.entity_id
_entity_poly.type
_entity_poly.pdbx_seq_one_letter_code
_entity_poly.pdbx_strand_id
1 'polypeptide(L)'
;GYPEAAVEHKNEVYQIKFFSNQLKANTRLSRAVAAMLSKKGLNPISFEKAAGARFLNLLVAREEAFLTARLINDHICKGHHTVHVFLAGLGTIGGTLLQQIIELEQLPFNMNIIGACNSRKMIWDDHGTPSSQILEKLESRGETTDWKTIIERLSEPQRYRTIFVDATGN
;
A
#
# COMPACT_ATOMS: atom_id res chain seq x y z
N GLY A 1 20.03 12.76 -48.57
CA GLY A 1 19.00 13.60 -47.99
C GLY A 1 18.89 13.32 -46.51
N TYR A 2 18.95 14.36 -45.72
CA TYR A 2 18.68 14.24 -44.26
C TYR A 2 17.17 14.06 -44.10
N PRO A 3 16.70 13.24 -43.16
CA PRO A 3 15.28 13.12 -42.90
C PRO A 3 14.73 14.47 -42.41
N GLU A 4 13.68 14.96 -43.04
CA GLU A 4 12.95 16.12 -42.58
C GLU A 4 12.36 15.81 -41.18
N ALA A 5 12.66 16.64 -40.21
CA ALA A 5 12.05 16.57 -38.91
C ALA A 5 10.61 17.10 -39.00
N ALA A 6 9.63 16.20 -38.88
CA ALA A 6 8.23 16.60 -38.76
C ALA A 6 7.96 17.11 -37.35
N VAL A 7 7.51 18.35 -37.20
CA VAL A 7 7.04 18.92 -35.93
C VAL A 7 5.54 18.71 -35.86
N GLU A 8 5.09 17.76 -35.06
CA GLU A 8 3.67 17.62 -34.71
C GLU A 8 3.31 18.56 -33.55
N HIS A 9 2.38 19.45 -33.78
CA HIS A 9 1.81 20.30 -32.75
C HIS A 9 0.61 19.59 -32.14
N LYS A 10 0.74 19.09 -30.89
CA LYS A 10 -0.41 18.54 -30.13
C LYS A 10 -0.90 19.59 -29.15
N ASN A 11 -2.11 20.02 -29.33
CA ASN A 11 -2.82 20.88 -28.39
C ASN A 11 -3.17 20.08 -27.13
N GLU A 12 -2.93 20.69 -25.95
CA GLU A 12 -3.31 20.17 -24.64
C GLU A 12 -2.62 18.86 -24.20
N VAL A 13 -1.34 19.00 -23.91
CA VAL A 13 -0.52 17.95 -23.30
C VAL A 13 -0.39 18.21 -21.80
N TYR A 14 -0.59 17.18 -20.99
CA TYR A 14 -0.41 17.22 -19.55
C TYR A 14 0.88 16.54 -19.14
N GLN A 15 1.61 17.17 -18.24
CA GLN A 15 2.78 16.57 -17.62
C GLN A 15 2.40 15.94 -16.28
N ILE A 16 2.65 14.65 -16.15
CA ILE A 16 2.49 13.90 -14.89
C ILE A 16 3.89 13.64 -14.33
N LYS A 17 4.19 14.18 -13.15
CA LYS A 17 5.38 13.84 -12.38
C LYS A 17 4.98 12.95 -11.21
N PHE A 18 5.48 11.73 -11.20
CA PHE A 18 5.28 10.81 -10.11
C PHE A 18 6.55 10.68 -9.27
N PHE A 19 6.46 10.95 -7.96
CA PHE A 19 7.59 10.90 -7.03
C PHE A 19 7.50 9.67 -6.14
N SER A 20 8.59 8.90 -6.05
CA SER A 20 8.69 7.78 -5.14
C SER A 20 10.15 7.46 -4.79
N ASN A 21 10.44 7.23 -3.52
CA ASN A 21 11.76 6.76 -3.08
C ASN A 21 12.15 5.41 -3.68
N GLN A 22 11.16 4.59 -4.01
CA GLN A 22 11.37 3.30 -4.65
C GLN A 22 11.90 3.40 -6.08
N LEU A 23 11.59 4.49 -6.79
CA LEU A 23 12.08 4.72 -8.14
C LEU A 23 13.61 4.85 -8.19
N LYS A 24 14.25 5.33 -7.11
CA LYS A 24 15.72 5.42 -7.04
C LYS A 24 16.36 4.01 -7.05
N ALA A 25 15.81 3.10 -6.28
CA ALA A 25 16.37 1.77 -6.06
C ALA A 25 15.91 0.73 -7.10
N ASN A 26 14.76 0.94 -7.75
CA ASN A 26 14.09 -0.07 -8.55
C ASN A 26 13.84 0.40 -10.00
N THR A 27 14.76 0.05 -10.90
CA THR A 27 14.59 0.30 -12.35
C THR A 27 13.46 -0.53 -12.96
N ARG A 28 13.07 -1.64 -12.34
CA ARG A 28 11.98 -2.51 -12.83
C ARG A 28 10.62 -1.82 -12.66
N LEU A 29 10.49 -0.92 -11.68
CA LEU A 29 9.23 -0.23 -11.40
C LEU A 29 8.77 0.64 -12.57
N SER A 30 9.68 1.39 -13.21
CA SER A 30 9.34 2.19 -14.39
C SER A 30 8.90 1.33 -15.57
N ARG A 31 9.53 0.17 -15.77
CA ARG A 31 9.12 -0.79 -16.81
C ARG A 31 7.75 -1.40 -16.52
N ALA A 32 7.48 -1.74 -15.25
CA ALA A 32 6.18 -2.26 -14.84
C ALA A 32 5.06 -1.24 -15.07
N VAL A 33 5.31 0.04 -14.77
CA VAL A 33 4.36 1.13 -15.06
C VAL A 33 4.12 1.25 -16.57
N ALA A 34 5.18 1.27 -17.39
CA ALA A 34 5.03 1.35 -18.84
C ALA A 34 4.23 0.17 -19.40
N ALA A 35 4.54 -1.05 -18.97
CA ALA A 35 3.82 -2.26 -19.37
C ALA A 35 2.34 -2.24 -18.96
N MET A 36 2.06 -1.75 -17.75
CA MET A 36 0.69 -1.60 -17.23
C MET A 36 -0.11 -0.58 -18.06
N LEU A 37 0.46 0.58 -18.36
CA LEU A 37 -0.20 1.61 -19.18
C LEU A 37 -0.48 1.07 -20.59
N SER A 38 0.51 0.45 -21.23
CA SER A 38 0.36 -0.15 -22.56
C SER A 38 -0.75 -1.23 -22.58
N LYS A 39 -0.81 -2.09 -21.55
CA LYS A 39 -1.87 -3.11 -21.43
C LYS A 39 -3.27 -2.50 -21.29
N LYS A 40 -3.36 -1.27 -20.81
CA LYS A 40 -4.63 -0.50 -20.72
C LYS A 40 -4.91 0.37 -21.94
N GLY A 41 -4.10 0.28 -22.99
CA GLY A 41 -4.23 1.08 -24.20
C GLY A 41 -3.78 2.53 -24.04
N LEU A 42 -3.10 2.87 -22.94
CA LEU A 42 -2.58 4.20 -22.67
C LEU A 42 -1.14 4.29 -23.12
N ASN A 43 -0.87 5.20 -24.08
CA ASN A 43 0.44 5.39 -24.66
C ASN A 43 0.92 6.81 -24.42
N PRO A 44 1.70 7.06 -23.35
CA PRO A 44 2.26 8.37 -23.09
C PRO A 44 3.08 8.87 -24.30
N ILE A 45 2.96 10.15 -24.60
CA ILE A 45 3.73 10.82 -25.67
C ILE A 45 5.23 10.77 -25.34
N SER A 46 5.56 10.93 -24.05
CA SER A 46 6.90 10.76 -23.53
C SER A 46 6.84 10.04 -22.17
N PHE A 47 7.83 9.20 -21.93
CA PHE A 47 7.98 8.44 -20.69
C PHE A 47 9.46 8.44 -20.29
N GLU A 48 9.80 9.26 -19.30
CA GLU A 48 11.18 9.54 -18.96
C GLU A 48 11.47 9.24 -17.49
N LYS A 49 12.61 8.59 -17.26
CA LYS A 49 13.21 8.44 -15.95
C LYS A 49 14.71 8.70 -16.05
N ALA A 50 15.19 9.77 -15.46
CA ALA A 50 16.62 10.02 -15.33
C ALA A 50 17.27 8.98 -14.38
N ALA A 51 18.51 8.60 -14.68
CA ALA A 51 19.28 7.69 -13.83
C ALA A 51 19.39 8.28 -12.41
N GLY A 52 19.06 7.44 -11.38
CA GLY A 52 19.06 7.87 -9.99
C GLY A 52 17.91 8.82 -9.58
N ALA A 53 17.04 9.20 -10.50
CA ALA A 53 15.90 10.06 -10.18
C ALA A 53 14.87 9.36 -9.31
N ARG A 54 14.27 10.13 -8.40
CA ARG A 54 13.16 9.71 -7.54
C ARG A 54 11.79 10.01 -8.16
N PHE A 55 11.78 10.38 -9.42
CA PHE A 55 10.54 10.70 -10.13
C PHE A 55 10.52 10.03 -11.51
N LEU A 56 9.32 9.82 -11.98
CA LEU A 56 8.96 9.41 -13.31
C LEU A 56 8.21 10.56 -13.96
N ASN A 57 8.59 10.93 -15.17
CA ASN A 57 7.97 12.00 -15.92
C ASN A 57 7.26 11.45 -17.15
N LEU A 58 6.00 11.82 -17.31
CA LEU A 58 5.18 11.40 -18.45
C LEU A 58 4.54 12.64 -19.08
N LEU A 59 4.51 12.67 -20.42
CA LEU A 59 3.65 13.55 -21.18
C LEU A 59 2.50 12.72 -21.75
N VAL A 60 1.29 13.14 -21.51
CA VAL A 60 0.07 12.44 -21.92
C VAL A 60 -0.93 13.39 -22.56
N ALA A 61 -1.79 12.87 -23.42
CA ALA A 61 -2.91 13.65 -23.92
C ALA A 61 -3.85 14.01 -22.77
N ARG A 62 -4.57 15.13 -22.92
CA ARG A 62 -5.49 15.66 -21.89
C ARG A 62 -6.50 14.61 -21.43
N GLU A 63 -7.10 13.91 -22.38
CA GLU A 63 -8.16 12.92 -22.16
C GLU A 63 -7.67 11.74 -21.32
N GLU A 64 -6.38 11.41 -21.44
CA GLU A 64 -5.76 10.28 -20.75
C GLU A 64 -5.14 10.66 -19.39
N ALA A 65 -4.99 11.96 -19.10
CA ALA A 65 -4.19 12.43 -17.97
C ALA A 65 -4.70 11.92 -16.62
N PHE A 66 -6.00 12.05 -16.36
CA PHE A 66 -6.60 11.61 -15.10
C PHE A 66 -6.52 10.08 -14.92
N LEU A 67 -6.85 9.33 -15.97
CA LEU A 67 -6.79 7.87 -15.91
C LEU A 67 -5.37 7.37 -15.74
N THR A 68 -4.41 7.96 -16.46
CA THR A 68 -2.98 7.63 -16.34
C THR A 68 -2.48 7.90 -14.92
N ALA A 69 -2.76 9.08 -14.37
CA ALA A 69 -2.33 9.42 -13.01
C ALA A 69 -2.93 8.45 -11.97
N ARG A 70 -4.22 8.13 -12.08
CA ARG A 70 -4.91 7.19 -11.21
C ARG A 70 -4.31 5.80 -11.28
N LEU A 71 -4.09 5.25 -12.49
CA LEU A 71 -3.53 3.91 -12.66
C LEU A 71 -2.10 3.81 -12.14
N ILE A 72 -1.27 4.84 -12.34
CA ILE A 72 0.09 4.89 -11.79
C ILE A 72 0.03 4.91 -10.27
N ASN A 73 -0.81 5.76 -9.68
CA ASN A 73 -1.00 5.83 -8.24
C ASN A 73 -1.46 4.48 -7.67
N ASP A 74 -2.47 3.87 -8.27
CA ASP A 74 -3.00 2.58 -7.85
C ASP A 74 -1.97 1.46 -7.96
N HIS A 75 -1.18 1.43 -9.04
CA HIS A 75 -0.16 0.41 -9.26
C HIS A 75 1.05 0.57 -8.33
N ILE A 76 1.47 1.80 -8.06
CA ILE A 76 2.66 2.06 -7.25
C ILE A 76 2.30 2.20 -5.77
N CYS A 77 1.19 2.84 -5.43
CA CYS A 77 0.83 3.11 -4.04
C CYS A 77 0.06 1.97 -3.38
N LYS A 78 -0.91 1.37 -4.06
CA LYS A 78 -1.70 0.26 -3.49
C LYS A 78 -0.88 -1.02 -3.26
N GLY A 79 0.18 -1.25 -4.05
CA GLY A 79 1.06 -2.42 -3.88
C GLY A 79 2.13 -2.26 -2.81
N HIS A 80 2.31 -1.08 -2.20
CA HIS A 80 3.48 -0.78 -1.37
C HIS A 80 3.20 -0.09 -0.04
N HIS A 81 1.96 0.29 0.23
CA HIS A 81 1.58 0.78 1.55
C HIS A 81 0.87 -0.33 2.32
N THR A 82 1.67 -1.20 2.91
CA THR A 82 1.15 -2.11 3.92
C THR A 82 1.17 -1.38 5.26
N VAL A 83 0.00 -1.23 5.83
CA VAL A 83 -0.18 -0.76 7.20
C VAL A 83 -0.26 -1.99 8.09
N HIS A 84 0.62 -2.06 9.06
CA HIS A 84 0.55 -3.09 10.08
C HIS A 84 -0.38 -2.60 11.19
N VAL A 85 -1.22 -3.49 11.69
CA VAL A 85 -2.17 -3.16 12.76
C VAL A 85 -2.02 -4.16 13.89
N PHE A 86 -1.95 -3.67 15.11
CA PHE A 86 -2.12 -4.47 16.32
C PHE A 86 -3.44 -4.08 16.99
N LEU A 87 -4.31 -5.06 17.23
CA LEU A 87 -5.63 -4.85 17.84
C LEU A 87 -5.59 -5.27 19.31
N ALA A 88 -5.68 -4.34 20.21
CA ALA A 88 -5.84 -4.60 21.65
C ALA A 88 -7.32 -4.54 22.04
N GLY A 89 -7.79 -5.56 22.76
CA GLY A 89 -9.15 -5.60 23.26
C GLY A 89 -10.19 -6.19 22.28
N LEU A 90 -10.03 -7.43 21.88
CA LEU A 90 -11.02 -8.18 21.09
C LEU A 90 -12.25 -8.62 21.93
N GLY A 91 -12.87 -7.65 22.61
CA GLY A 91 -14.19 -7.76 23.23
C GLY A 91 -15.29 -7.30 22.26
N THR A 92 -16.37 -6.74 22.82
CA THR A 92 -17.52 -6.26 22.01
C THR A 92 -17.11 -5.22 20.99
N ILE A 93 -16.36 -4.17 21.39
CA ILE A 93 -15.96 -3.07 20.50
C ILE A 93 -14.93 -3.54 19.48
N GLY A 94 -13.84 -4.18 19.94
CA GLY A 94 -12.79 -4.66 19.05
C GLY A 94 -13.25 -5.78 18.11
N GLY A 95 -14.17 -6.63 18.56
CA GLY A 95 -14.81 -7.64 17.71
C GLY A 95 -15.67 -7.01 16.62
N THR A 96 -16.45 -5.97 16.94
CA THR A 96 -17.24 -5.21 15.95
C THR A 96 -16.32 -4.51 14.93
N LEU A 97 -15.24 -3.89 15.39
CA LEU A 97 -14.25 -3.29 14.50
C LEU A 97 -13.63 -4.32 13.56
N LEU A 98 -13.24 -5.47 14.09
CA LEU A 98 -12.70 -6.57 13.27
C LEU A 98 -13.70 -7.03 12.22
N GLN A 99 -14.99 -7.15 12.59
CA GLN A 99 -16.04 -7.51 11.63
C GLN A 99 -16.20 -6.46 10.54
N GLN A 100 -16.19 -5.18 10.87
CA GLN A 100 -16.21 -4.08 9.89
C GLN A 100 -15.01 -4.15 8.92
N ILE A 101 -13.81 -4.46 9.44
CA ILE A 101 -12.62 -4.65 8.62
C ILE A 101 -12.79 -5.82 7.65
N ILE A 102 -13.41 -6.91 8.09
CA ILE A 102 -13.69 -8.09 7.24
C ILE A 102 -14.66 -7.74 6.11
N GLU A 103 -15.67 -6.92 6.40
CA GLU A 103 -16.71 -6.50 5.44
C GLU A 103 -16.23 -5.44 4.44
N LEU A 104 -15.10 -4.77 4.70
CA LEU A 104 -14.52 -3.82 3.77
C LEU A 104 -13.93 -4.53 2.55
N GLU A 105 -14.65 -4.48 1.43
CA GLU A 105 -14.23 -5.12 0.18
C GLU A 105 -12.94 -4.55 -0.41
N GLN A 106 -12.68 -3.25 -0.21
CA GLN A 106 -11.50 -2.58 -0.76
C GLN A 106 -10.99 -1.45 0.16
N LEU A 107 -9.79 -1.63 0.65
CA LEU A 107 -9.02 -0.55 1.27
C LEU A 107 -8.07 0.09 0.24
N PRO A 108 -7.79 1.40 0.34
CA PRO A 108 -6.83 2.08 -0.54
C PRO A 108 -5.37 1.67 -0.25
N PHE A 109 -5.14 0.78 0.70
CA PHE A 109 -3.84 0.26 1.13
C PHE A 109 -3.97 -1.20 1.57
N ASN A 110 -2.86 -1.92 1.61
CA ASN A 110 -2.83 -3.25 2.19
C ASN A 110 -2.79 -3.14 3.72
N MET A 111 -3.66 -3.85 4.40
CA MET A 111 -3.67 -3.91 5.86
C MET A 111 -3.33 -5.33 6.32
N ASN A 112 -2.31 -5.44 7.17
CA ASN A 112 -1.92 -6.68 7.80
C ASN A 112 -2.13 -6.58 9.32
N ILE A 113 -2.97 -7.43 9.88
CA ILE A 113 -3.10 -7.54 11.32
C ILE A 113 -1.95 -8.42 11.82
N ILE A 114 -0.92 -7.80 12.38
CA ILE A 114 0.29 -8.48 12.87
C ILE A 114 0.14 -9.02 14.29
N GLY A 115 -0.92 -8.63 14.96
CA GLY A 115 -1.22 -9.17 16.29
C GLY A 115 -2.54 -8.67 16.82
N ALA A 116 -3.05 -9.39 17.77
CA ALA A 116 -4.26 -9.05 18.48
C ALA A 116 -4.25 -9.67 19.89
N CYS A 117 -4.97 -9.03 20.81
CA CYS A 117 -5.14 -9.58 22.14
C CYS A 117 -6.53 -9.27 22.73
N ASN A 118 -6.93 -10.10 23.69
CA ASN A 118 -7.96 -9.80 24.66
C ASN A 118 -7.36 -9.83 26.08
N SER A 119 -8.16 -9.82 27.12
CA SER A 119 -7.68 -9.86 28.51
C SER A 119 -6.95 -11.15 28.90
N ARG A 120 -7.05 -12.21 28.11
CA ARG A 120 -6.52 -13.54 28.44
C ARG A 120 -5.47 -14.04 27.46
N LYS A 121 -5.68 -13.79 26.16
CA LYS A 121 -4.87 -14.36 25.09
C LYS A 121 -4.37 -13.28 24.15
N MET A 122 -3.17 -13.49 23.61
CA MET A 122 -2.60 -12.71 22.52
C MET A 122 -2.08 -13.62 21.41
N ILE A 123 -2.06 -13.09 20.19
CA ILE A 123 -1.38 -13.69 19.05
C ILE A 123 -0.46 -12.66 18.42
N TRP A 124 0.59 -13.15 17.76
CA TRP A 124 1.52 -12.35 16.99
C TRP A 124 1.92 -13.09 15.72
N ASP A 125 1.90 -12.38 14.59
CA ASP A 125 2.28 -12.91 13.29
C ASP A 125 2.93 -11.80 12.45
N ASP A 126 4.25 -11.84 12.31
CA ASP A 126 5.02 -10.82 11.60
C ASP A 126 4.65 -10.69 10.11
N HIS A 127 4.12 -11.74 9.52
CA HIS A 127 3.65 -11.76 8.14
C HIS A 127 2.22 -11.25 7.99
N GLY A 128 1.52 -11.09 9.11
CA GLY A 128 0.12 -10.68 9.17
C GLY A 128 -0.85 -11.86 9.04
N THR A 129 -1.91 -11.77 9.82
CA THR A 129 -3.01 -12.74 9.80
C THR A 129 -4.20 -12.12 9.06
N PRO A 130 -4.85 -12.85 8.13
CA PRO A 130 -6.11 -12.41 7.54
C PRO A 130 -7.14 -12.09 8.63
N SER A 131 -7.86 -10.97 8.49
CA SER A 131 -8.83 -10.50 9.50
C SER A 131 -9.85 -11.58 9.87
N SER A 132 -10.31 -12.35 8.89
CA SER A 132 -11.27 -13.45 9.10
C SER A 132 -10.74 -14.60 9.97
N GLN A 133 -9.41 -14.74 10.12
CA GLN A 133 -8.78 -15.83 10.89
C GLN A 133 -8.31 -15.39 12.29
N ILE A 134 -8.40 -14.10 12.63
CA ILE A 134 -7.87 -13.57 13.88
C ILE A 134 -8.50 -14.21 15.10
N LEU A 135 -9.83 -14.31 15.16
CA LEU A 135 -10.54 -14.89 16.29
C LEU A 135 -10.24 -16.38 16.47
N GLU A 136 -10.26 -17.13 15.37
CA GLU A 136 -9.93 -18.55 15.38
C GLU A 136 -8.50 -18.80 15.86
N LYS A 137 -7.53 -18.04 15.32
CA LYS A 137 -6.12 -18.17 15.74
C LYS A 137 -5.93 -17.76 17.20
N LEU A 138 -6.60 -16.70 17.66
CA LEU A 138 -6.52 -16.27 19.06
C LEU A 138 -7.03 -17.36 20.00
N GLU A 139 -8.14 -18.01 19.66
CA GLU A 139 -8.70 -19.09 20.48
C GLU A 139 -7.85 -20.36 20.45
N SER A 140 -7.39 -20.79 19.26
CA SER A 140 -6.71 -22.06 19.08
C SER A 140 -5.22 -22.03 19.41
N ARG A 141 -4.54 -20.89 19.19
CA ARG A 141 -3.07 -20.75 19.30
C ARG A 141 -2.62 -19.56 20.14
N GLY A 142 -3.57 -18.80 20.73
CA GLY A 142 -3.24 -17.62 21.53
C GLY A 142 -2.46 -18.00 22.78
N GLU A 143 -1.37 -17.28 23.04
CA GLU A 143 -0.59 -17.33 24.27
C GLU A 143 -1.22 -16.41 25.32
N THR A 144 -0.83 -16.54 26.58
CA THR A 144 -1.27 -15.62 27.64
C THR A 144 -0.88 -14.20 27.30
N THR A 145 -1.82 -13.26 27.46
CA THR A 145 -1.55 -11.84 27.20
C THR A 145 -0.46 -11.31 28.12
N ASP A 146 0.62 -10.82 27.48
CA ASP A 146 1.74 -10.16 28.15
C ASP A 146 2.00 -8.79 27.52
N TRP A 147 1.57 -7.75 28.23
CA TRP A 147 1.74 -6.36 27.79
C TRP A 147 3.19 -5.93 27.64
N LYS A 148 4.09 -6.48 28.45
CA LYS A 148 5.51 -6.18 28.33
C LYS A 148 6.04 -6.65 26.97
N THR A 149 5.78 -7.89 26.62
CA THR A 149 6.15 -8.46 25.33
C THR A 149 5.52 -7.70 24.17
N ILE A 150 4.25 -7.31 24.27
CA ILE A 150 3.56 -6.52 23.22
C ILE A 150 4.27 -5.18 23.01
N ILE A 151 4.56 -4.43 24.09
CA ILE A 151 5.21 -3.12 24.01
C ILE A 151 6.63 -3.25 23.46
N GLU A 152 7.41 -4.23 23.92
CA GLU A 152 8.76 -4.49 23.43
C GLU A 152 8.75 -4.73 21.92
N ARG A 153 7.89 -5.61 21.41
CA ARG A 153 7.77 -5.91 19.98
C ARG A 153 7.29 -4.72 19.16
N LEU A 154 6.34 -3.95 19.65
CA LEU A 154 5.84 -2.75 18.96
C LEU A 154 6.89 -1.62 18.92
N SER A 155 7.82 -1.59 19.87
CA SER A 155 8.89 -0.60 19.95
C SER A 155 10.09 -0.91 19.06
N GLU A 156 10.12 -2.06 18.40
CA GLU A 156 11.20 -2.42 17.47
C GLU A 156 11.27 -1.45 16.27
N PRO A 157 12.47 -1.01 15.84
CA PRO A 157 12.61 -0.03 14.76
C PRO A 157 11.94 -0.41 13.43
N GLN A 158 11.82 -1.70 13.12
CA GLN A 158 11.13 -2.19 11.93
C GLN A 158 9.61 -2.01 11.98
N ARG A 159 9.04 -1.66 13.12
CA ARG A 159 7.60 -1.49 13.36
C ARG A 159 7.09 -0.05 13.18
N TYR A 160 7.90 0.85 12.67
CA TYR A 160 7.57 2.28 12.52
C TYR A 160 6.27 2.59 11.73
N ARG A 161 5.68 1.61 11.05
CA ARG A 161 4.40 1.72 10.33
C ARG A 161 3.28 0.89 10.96
N THR A 162 3.38 0.60 12.24
CA THR A 162 2.35 -0.15 12.94
C THR A 162 1.37 0.81 13.62
N ILE A 163 0.08 0.61 13.36
CA ILE A 163 -1.01 1.28 14.08
C ILE A 163 -1.40 0.39 15.24
N PHE A 164 -1.31 0.93 16.44
CA PHE A 164 -1.86 0.30 17.63
C PHE A 164 -3.30 0.79 17.83
N VAL A 165 -4.24 -0.13 17.85
CA VAL A 165 -5.66 0.16 18.09
C VAL A 165 -6.02 -0.38 19.46
N ASP A 166 -6.39 0.52 20.37
CA ASP A 166 -6.87 0.17 21.69
C ASP A 166 -8.41 0.20 21.73
N ALA A 167 -9.01 -0.97 21.85
CA ALA A 167 -10.43 -1.18 22.04
C ALA A 167 -10.72 -1.90 23.38
N THR A 168 -9.80 -1.76 24.36
CA THR A 168 -9.99 -2.29 25.71
C THR A 168 -11.07 -1.47 26.43
N GLY A 169 -11.96 -2.16 27.15
CA GLY A 169 -12.91 -1.48 28.06
C GLY A 169 -12.18 -0.99 29.34
N ASN A 170 -12.61 0.14 29.84
CA ASN A 170 -12.22 0.60 31.18
C ASN A 170 -12.93 -0.22 32.25
#